data_30d6d4b35609c60eb5c2dcd012fe36c4
#
_entry.id   30d6d4b35609c60eb5c2dcd012fe36c4
#
_cell.length_a   1.000
_cell.length_b   1.000
_cell.length_c   1.000
_cell.angle_alpha   90.00
_cell.angle_beta   90.00
_cell.angle_gamma   90.00
#
_symmetry.space_group_name_H-M   'P 1'
#
loop_
_entity.id
_entity.type
_entity.pdbx_description
1 polymer ?
#
loop_
_entity_poly.entity_id
_entity_poly.type
_entity_poly.pdbx_seq_one_letter_code
_entity_poly.pdbx_strand_id
1 'polypeptide(L)'
;AEGAADDNQRIDRYIQAISLYTGEFLPQSSYADWVVSRSTALATTYLNAVERVSQLLEEQGRLDELVEIVERAATLYLLEERVHRLLLHAYVASGRYSKAIKHYNYISELFYKELGVCLSDDIRSMYRQIITGISSVEMDLSSICEDLRESIQVKGAYFCDYQVFKNIYRVQARSISRTGQSIHVVLMTVLNENGLADEKTIRRGLDELRNILLSSLRRGDVVSAFSASQFVVMLPMTTLEQAQMVADRLLEKYHTLQVQVNIRPLTPFE
;
A
#
# COMPACT_ATOMS: atom_id res chain seq x y z
N ALA A 1 -23.88 -26.23 4.07
CA ALA A 1 -23.26 -26.08 5.39
C ALA A 1 -24.28 -25.58 6.43
N GLU A 2 -25.06 -24.54 6.10
CA GLU A 2 -26.05 -23.92 7.02
C GLU A 2 -27.17 -24.87 7.51
N GLY A 3 -27.41 -25.97 6.83
CA GLY A 3 -28.39 -26.99 7.27
C GLY A 3 -27.82 -28.08 8.17
N ALA A 4 -26.58 -27.99 8.65
CA ALA A 4 -25.97 -28.97 9.54
C ALA A 4 -26.34 -28.65 11.00
N ALA A 5 -26.68 -29.70 11.78
CA ALA A 5 -27.14 -29.53 13.17
C ALA A 5 -25.98 -29.34 14.16
N ASP A 6 -24.75 -29.71 13.80
CA ASP A 6 -23.56 -29.62 14.63
C ASP A 6 -22.54 -28.68 13.97
N ASP A 7 -21.90 -27.80 14.74
CA ASP A 7 -20.94 -26.84 14.27
C ASP A 7 -19.68 -27.50 13.65
N ASN A 8 -19.25 -28.64 14.13
CA ASN A 8 -18.18 -29.43 13.51
C ASN A 8 -18.55 -29.88 12.08
N GLN A 9 -19.75 -30.39 11.89
CA GLN A 9 -20.23 -30.76 10.56
C GLN A 9 -20.36 -29.54 9.62
N ARG A 10 -20.72 -28.38 10.18
CA ARG A 10 -20.77 -27.13 9.41
C ARG A 10 -19.39 -26.71 8.96
N ILE A 11 -18.40 -26.73 9.86
CA ILE A 11 -16.98 -26.45 9.55
C ILE A 11 -16.48 -27.38 8.44
N ASP A 12 -16.66 -28.69 8.60
CA ASP A 12 -16.19 -29.68 7.62
C ASP A 12 -16.79 -29.43 6.23
N ARG A 13 -18.08 -29.10 6.15
CA ARG A 13 -18.75 -28.77 4.88
C ARG A 13 -18.25 -27.48 4.26
N TYR A 14 -17.94 -26.45 5.08
CA TYR A 14 -17.35 -25.23 4.58
C TYR A 14 -15.93 -25.46 4.07
N ILE A 15 -15.11 -26.23 4.80
CA ILE A 15 -13.74 -26.58 4.37
C ILE A 15 -13.79 -27.35 3.06
N GLN A 16 -14.67 -28.33 2.91
CA GLN A 16 -14.88 -29.06 1.65
C GLN A 16 -15.26 -28.11 0.51
N ALA A 17 -16.22 -27.21 0.72
CA ALA A 17 -16.65 -26.25 -0.29
C ALA A 17 -15.51 -25.29 -0.69
N ILE A 18 -14.75 -24.78 0.27
CA ILE A 18 -13.61 -23.90 0.06
C ILE A 18 -12.48 -24.63 -0.69
N SER A 19 -12.25 -25.91 -0.40
CA SER A 19 -11.21 -26.71 -1.07
C SER A 19 -11.46 -26.91 -2.55
N LEU A 20 -12.72 -26.90 -2.98
CA LEU A 20 -13.10 -27.02 -4.41
C LEU A 20 -12.82 -25.74 -5.21
N TYR A 21 -12.66 -24.60 -4.54
CA TYR A 21 -12.40 -23.34 -5.21
C TYR A 21 -10.89 -23.17 -5.40
N THR A 22 -10.45 -23.08 -6.66
CA THR A 22 -9.04 -23.01 -7.04
C THR A 22 -8.63 -21.68 -7.66
N GLY A 23 -9.55 -20.74 -7.82
CA GLY A 23 -9.31 -19.43 -8.42
C GLY A 23 -10.41 -18.98 -9.37
N GLU A 24 -10.06 -18.07 -10.27
CA GLU A 24 -11.01 -17.50 -11.22
C GLU A 24 -11.68 -18.54 -12.13
N PHE A 25 -12.97 -18.34 -12.35
CA PHE A 25 -13.75 -19.19 -13.25
C PHE A 25 -13.46 -18.81 -14.71
N LEU A 26 -13.00 -19.77 -15.52
CA LEU A 26 -12.66 -19.62 -16.94
C LEU A 26 -11.79 -18.38 -17.24
N PRO A 27 -10.58 -18.27 -16.69
CA PRO A 27 -9.75 -17.06 -16.81
C PRO A 27 -9.40 -16.73 -18.27
N GLN A 28 -9.35 -17.71 -19.16
CA GLN A 28 -9.10 -17.51 -20.59
C GLN A 28 -10.29 -16.85 -21.33
N SER A 29 -11.46 -16.85 -20.75
CA SER A 29 -12.70 -16.27 -21.30
C SER A 29 -13.25 -15.12 -20.48
N SER A 30 -12.39 -14.46 -19.71
CA SER A 30 -12.75 -13.36 -18.78
C SER A 30 -13.35 -12.12 -19.44
N TYR A 31 -13.26 -12.03 -20.81
CA TYR A 31 -13.88 -10.96 -21.60
C TYR A 31 -15.39 -11.16 -21.87
N ALA A 32 -15.94 -12.33 -21.59
CA ALA A 32 -17.35 -12.63 -21.84
C ALA A 32 -18.20 -12.23 -20.61
N ASP A 33 -19.22 -11.38 -20.79
CA ASP A 33 -20.05 -10.81 -19.72
C ASP A 33 -20.65 -11.87 -18.78
N TRP A 34 -21.09 -13.01 -19.33
CA TRP A 34 -21.64 -14.10 -18.53
C TRP A 34 -20.56 -14.77 -17.66
N VAL A 35 -19.29 -14.83 -18.13
CA VAL A 35 -18.14 -15.36 -17.36
C VAL A 35 -17.82 -14.42 -16.24
N VAL A 36 -17.76 -13.10 -16.50
CA VAL A 36 -17.52 -12.06 -15.47
C VAL A 36 -18.56 -12.17 -14.36
N SER A 37 -19.85 -12.19 -14.73
CA SER A 37 -20.94 -12.31 -13.75
C SER A 37 -20.85 -13.59 -12.92
N ARG A 38 -20.53 -14.73 -13.54
CA ARG A 38 -20.42 -16.02 -12.86
C ARG A 38 -19.18 -16.09 -11.97
N SER A 39 -18.04 -15.59 -12.44
CA SER A 39 -16.79 -15.50 -11.69
C SER A 39 -16.96 -14.65 -10.43
N THR A 40 -17.58 -13.48 -10.55
CA THR A 40 -17.88 -12.59 -9.42
C THR A 40 -18.80 -13.27 -8.40
N ALA A 41 -19.85 -13.96 -8.85
CA ALA A 41 -20.75 -14.69 -7.95
C ALA A 41 -20.04 -15.81 -7.18
N LEU A 42 -19.19 -16.58 -7.87
CA LEU A 42 -18.41 -17.65 -7.25
C LEU A 42 -17.36 -17.11 -6.27
N ALA A 43 -16.66 -16.02 -6.63
CA ALA A 43 -15.72 -15.33 -5.77
C ALA A 43 -16.40 -14.83 -4.49
N THR A 44 -17.56 -14.17 -4.62
CA THR A 44 -18.33 -13.70 -3.49
C THR A 44 -18.77 -14.84 -2.58
N THR A 45 -19.24 -15.96 -3.18
CA THR A 45 -19.64 -17.15 -2.41
C THR A 45 -18.46 -17.76 -1.67
N TYR A 46 -17.29 -17.84 -2.29
CA TYR A 46 -16.06 -18.32 -1.68
C TYR A 46 -15.64 -17.44 -0.50
N LEU A 47 -15.57 -16.11 -0.69
CA LEU A 47 -15.18 -15.17 0.36
C LEU A 47 -16.14 -15.20 1.56
N ASN A 48 -17.44 -15.31 1.30
CA ASN A 48 -18.44 -15.46 2.36
C ASN A 48 -18.27 -16.79 3.12
N ALA A 49 -17.93 -17.87 2.42
CA ALA A 49 -17.66 -19.16 3.05
C ALA A 49 -16.39 -19.11 3.92
N VAL A 50 -15.31 -18.47 3.44
CA VAL A 50 -14.08 -18.24 4.21
C VAL A 50 -14.38 -17.45 5.47
N GLU A 51 -15.12 -16.34 5.38
CA GLU A 51 -15.48 -15.52 6.55
C GLU A 51 -16.30 -16.31 7.56
N ARG A 52 -17.28 -17.09 7.07
CA ARG A 52 -18.16 -17.86 7.96
C ARG A 52 -17.43 -19.00 8.67
N VAL A 53 -16.56 -19.74 7.97
CA VAL A 53 -15.76 -20.79 8.61
C VAL A 53 -14.74 -20.19 9.56
N SER A 54 -14.19 -19.02 9.27
CA SER A 54 -13.25 -18.31 10.14
C SER A 54 -13.88 -18.00 11.50
N GLN A 55 -15.12 -17.50 11.50
CA GLN A 55 -15.88 -17.26 12.75
C GLN A 55 -16.08 -18.53 13.55
N LEU A 56 -16.54 -19.61 12.90
CA LEU A 56 -16.78 -20.90 13.58
C LEU A 56 -15.51 -21.52 14.16
N LEU A 57 -14.38 -21.43 13.44
CA LEU A 57 -13.09 -21.93 13.90
C LEU A 57 -12.55 -21.12 15.07
N GLU A 58 -12.73 -19.81 15.06
CA GLU A 58 -12.37 -18.94 16.17
C GLU A 58 -13.18 -19.24 17.42
N GLU A 59 -14.52 -19.38 17.30
CA GLU A 59 -15.41 -19.74 18.39
C GLU A 59 -15.04 -21.09 19.03
N GLN A 60 -14.49 -22.02 18.24
CA GLN A 60 -14.01 -23.32 18.73
C GLN A 60 -12.54 -23.32 19.17
N GLY A 61 -11.82 -22.20 19.06
CA GLY A 61 -10.40 -22.12 19.38
C GLY A 61 -9.47 -22.87 18.43
N ARG A 62 -9.94 -23.27 17.23
CA ARG A 62 -9.17 -23.99 16.18
C ARG A 62 -8.35 -22.98 15.35
N LEU A 63 -7.46 -22.24 16.02
CA LEU A 63 -6.78 -21.08 15.46
C LEU A 63 -5.74 -21.43 14.39
N ASP A 64 -5.13 -22.60 14.43
CA ASP A 64 -4.17 -23.04 13.42
C ASP A 64 -4.84 -23.29 12.07
N GLU A 65 -6.00 -23.94 12.09
CA GLU A 65 -6.80 -24.18 10.90
C GLU A 65 -7.39 -22.89 10.32
N LEU A 66 -7.80 -21.98 11.21
CA LEU A 66 -8.24 -20.63 10.83
C LEU A 66 -7.13 -19.92 10.01
N VAL A 67 -5.91 -19.90 10.53
CA VAL A 67 -4.77 -19.27 9.85
C VAL A 67 -4.53 -19.92 8.50
N GLU A 68 -4.50 -21.24 8.40
CA GLU A 68 -4.24 -21.98 7.16
C GLU A 68 -5.27 -21.64 6.05
N ILE A 69 -6.56 -21.64 6.41
CA ILE A 69 -7.64 -21.32 5.47
C ILE A 69 -7.53 -19.88 4.96
N VAL A 70 -7.26 -18.92 5.85
CA VAL A 70 -7.21 -17.52 5.46
C VAL A 70 -5.89 -17.18 4.74
N GLU A 71 -4.76 -17.81 5.08
CA GLU A 71 -3.49 -17.70 4.32
C GLU A 71 -3.71 -18.14 2.86
N ARG A 72 -4.42 -19.27 2.65
CA ARG A 72 -4.77 -19.74 1.29
C ARG A 72 -5.67 -18.73 0.57
N ALA A 73 -6.68 -18.19 1.22
CA ALA A 73 -7.55 -17.19 0.64
C ALA A 73 -6.77 -15.92 0.23
N ALA A 74 -5.82 -15.48 1.05
CA ALA A 74 -4.98 -14.32 0.78
C ALA A 74 -4.03 -14.54 -0.43
N THR A 75 -3.63 -15.76 -0.73
CA THR A 75 -2.86 -16.07 -1.95
C THR A 75 -3.70 -16.04 -3.22
N LEU A 76 -4.99 -16.36 -3.14
CA LEU A 76 -5.91 -16.30 -4.27
C LEU A 76 -6.42 -14.88 -4.56
N TYR A 77 -6.53 -14.04 -3.53
CA TYR A 77 -7.12 -12.71 -3.58
C TYR A 77 -6.15 -11.66 -3.03
N LEU A 78 -5.05 -11.43 -3.76
CA LEU A 78 -3.95 -10.55 -3.34
C LEU A 78 -4.35 -9.09 -3.14
N LEU A 79 -5.37 -8.60 -3.84
CA LEU A 79 -5.84 -7.21 -3.78
C LEU A 79 -7.22 -7.07 -3.12
N GLU A 80 -7.67 -8.11 -2.40
CA GLU A 80 -8.94 -8.09 -1.68
C GLU A 80 -8.72 -7.78 -0.20
N GLU A 81 -8.92 -6.54 0.18
CA GLU A 81 -8.63 -6.03 1.53
C GLU A 81 -9.36 -6.78 2.65
N ARG A 82 -10.57 -7.27 2.37
CA ARG A 82 -11.37 -8.06 3.30
C ARG A 82 -10.66 -9.34 3.77
N VAL A 83 -9.97 -10.01 2.85
CA VAL A 83 -9.22 -11.25 3.16
C VAL A 83 -8.01 -10.95 4.02
N HIS A 84 -7.29 -9.89 3.69
CA HIS A 84 -6.11 -9.48 4.47
C HIS A 84 -6.48 -9.02 5.89
N ARG A 85 -7.63 -8.39 6.05
CA ARG A 85 -8.18 -8.06 7.37
C ARG A 85 -8.46 -9.32 8.19
N LEU A 86 -9.07 -10.34 7.58
CA LEU A 86 -9.30 -11.63 8.24
C LEU A 86 -7.98 -12.31 8.62
N LEU A 87 -6.96 -12.24 7.76
CA LEU A 87 -5.65 -12.85 8.03
C LEU A 87 -4.92 -12.15 9.18
N LEU A 88 -4.95 -10.82 9.22
CA LEU A 88 -4.40 -10.06 10.34
C LEU A 88 -5.09 -10.44 11.65
N HIS A 89 -6.43 -10.53 11.63
CA HIS A 89 -7.21 -10.97 12.78
C HIS A 89 -6.85 -12.39 13.23
N ALA A 90 -6.74 -13.34 12.30
CA ALA A 90 -6.34 -14.72 12.58
C ALA A 90 -4.93 -14.82 13.21
N TYR A 91 -3.97 -14.04 12.71
CA TYR A 91 -2.64 -13.97 13.31
C TYR A 91 -2.65 -13.41 14.73
N VAL A 92 -3.46 -12.37 14.98
CA VAL A 92 -3.61 -11.79 16.33
C VAL A 92 -4.25 -12.78 17.28
N ALA A 93 -5.37 -13.40 16.90
CA ALA A 93 -6.08 -14.39 17.69
C ALA A 93 -5.20 -15.59 18.05
N SER A 94 -4.31 -16.01 17.13
CA SER A 94 -3.36 -17.10 17.33
C SER A 94 -2.04 -16.67 18.02
N GLY A 95 -1.91 -15.41 18.45
CA GLY A 95 -0.70 -14.88 19.10
C GLY A 95 0.51 -14.72 18.16
N ARG A 96 0.31 -14.79 16.84
CA ARG A 96 1.39 -14.71 15.83
C ARG A 96 1.66 -13.26 15.43
N TYR A 97 1.91 -12.39 16.39
CA TYR A 97 2.07 -10.93 16.19
C TYR A 97 3.15 -10.56 15.17
N SER A 98 4.31 -11.25 15.19
CA SER A 98 5.37 -11.00 14.20
C SER A 98 4.93 -11.28 12.77
N LYS A 99 4.10 -12.32 12.55
CA LYS A 99 3.50 -12.58 11.22
C LYS A 99 2.49 -11.49 10.84
N ALA A 100 1.69 -11.03 11.79
CA ALA A 100 0.72 -9.95 11.55
C ALA A 100 1.41 -8.65 11.11
N ILE A 101 2.48 -8.24 11.78
CA ILE A 101 3.26 -7.05 11.43
C ILE A 101 3.88 -7.17 10.04
N LYS A 102 4.55 -8.29 9.75
CA LYS A 102 5.14 -8.54 8.42
C LYS A 102 4.09 -8.52 7.32
N HIS A 103 2.93 -9.14 7.57
CA HIS A 103 1.83 -9.16 6.62
C HIS A 103 1.23 -7.77 6.37
N TYR A 104 1.03 -6.98 7.42
CA TYR A 104 0.58 -5.59 7.28
C TYR A 104 1.53 -4.76 6.42
N ASN A 105 2.83 -4.83 6.66
CA ASN A 105 3.82 -4.10 5.87
C ASN A 105 3.78 -4.55 4.40
N TYR A 106 3.73 -5.85 4.15
CA TYR A 106 3.61 -6.42 2.82
C TYR A 106 2.37 -5.92 2.06
N ILE A 107 1.19 -5.98 2.67
CA ILE A 107 -0.04 -5.53 2.00
C ILE A 107 -0.09 -4.01 1.83
N SER A 108 0.48 -3.24 2.74
CA SER A 108 0.59 -1.78 2.60
C SER A 108 1.40 -1.41 1.36
N GLU A 109 2.54 -2.06 1.14
CA GLU A 109 3.36 -1.85 -0.05
C GLU A 109 2.64 -2.35 -1.32
N LEU A 110 2.00 -3.51 -1.26
CA LEU A 110 1.29 -4.11 -2.39
C LEU A 110 0.14 -3.22 -2.87
N PHE A 111 -0.76 -2.80 -1.97
CA PHE A 111 -1.91 -1.97 -2.31
C PHE A 111 -1.48 -0.61 -2.84
N TYR A 112 -0.45 -0.03 -2.26
CA TYR A 112 0.09 1.22 -2.73
C TYR A 112 0.71 1.09 -4.12
N LYS A 113 1.49 0.03 -4.36
CA LYS A 113 2.16 -0.22 -5.65
C LYS A 113 1.17 -0.54 -6.77
N GLU A 114 0.20 -1.42 -6.52
CA GLU A 114 -0.69 -1.94 -7.58
C GLU A 114 -1.91 -1.04 -7.80
N LEU A 115 -2.44 -0.41 -6.74
CA LEU A 115 -3.69 0.37 -6.79
C LEU A 115 -3.48 1.86 -6.52
N GLY A 116 -2.32 2.27 -6.00
CA GLY A 116 -2.05 3.65 -5.60
C GLY A 116 -2.85 4.12 -4.38
N VAL A 117 -3.41 3.20 -3.59
CA VAL A 117 -4.26 3.49 -2.43
C VAL A 117 -3.63 3.01 -1.14
N CYS A 118 -3.96 3.69 -0.03
CA CYS A 118 -3.64 3.23 1.31
C CYS A 118 -4.69 2.25 1.80
N LEU A 119 -4.30 1.36 2.72
CA LEU A 119 -5.22 0.47 3.42
C LEU A 119 -6.27 1.26 4.22
N SER A 120 -7.44 0.66 4.42
CA SER A 120 -8.56 1.26 5.17
C SER A 120 -8.17 1.62 6.61
N ASP A 121 -8.95 2.52 7.21
CA ASP A 121 -8.76 2.93 8.61
C ASP A 121 -8.91 1.76 9.58
N ASP A 122 -9.75 0.79 9.26
CA ASP A 122 -9.98 -0.42 10.07
C ASP A 122 -8.69 -1.24 10.19
N ILE A 123 -8.04 -1.55 9.08
CA ILE A 123 -6.78 -2.30 9.08
C ILE A 123 -5.66 -1.51 9.76
N ARG A 124 -5.59 -0.20 9.50
CA ARG A 124 -4.60 0.67 10.16
C ARG A 124 -4.81 0.77 11.67
N SER A 125 -6.06 0.79 12.13
CA SER A 125 -6.38 0.78 13.56
C SER A 125 -6.05 -0.55 14.23
N MET A 126 -6.32 -1.67 13.54
CA MET A 126 -5.92 -3.01 14.01
C MET A 126 -4.40 -3.12 14.16
N TYR A 127 -3.63 -2.64 13.19
CA TYR A 127 -2.17 -2.62 13.27
C TYR A 127 -1.67 -1.80 14.46
N ARG A 128 -2.26 -0.62 14.71
CA ARG A 128 -1.93 0.19 15.89
C ARG A 128 -2.21 -0.56 17.20
N GLN A 129 -3.32 -1.30 17.29
CA GLN A 129 -3.64 -2.13 18.45
C GLN A 129 -2.63 -3.28 18.63
N ILE A 130 -2.20 -3.92 17.53
CA ILE A 130 -1.17 -4.96 17.57
C ILE A 130 0.11 -4.41 18.18
N ILE A 131 0.62 -3.28 17.68
CA ILE A 131 1.86 -2.67 18.18
C ILE A 131 1.73 -2.23 19.64
N THR A 132 0.62 -1.61 20.02
CA THR A 132 0.42 -1.18 21.42
C THR A 132 0.16 -2.34 22.38
N GLY A 133 -0.41 -3.45 21.91
CA GLY A 133 -0.68 -4.66 22.70
C GLY A 133 0.54 -5.57 22.88
N ILE A 134 1.58 -5.42 22.05
CA ILE A 134 2.83 -6.17 22.20
C ILE A 134 3.63 -5.53 23.34
N SER A 135 3.39 -6.01 24.56
CA SER A 135 4.14 -5.61 25.77
C SER A 135 5.55 -6.23 25.84
N SER A 136 6.11 -6.73 24.75
CA SER A 136 7.52 -7.09 24.72
C SER A 136 8.34 -5.82 24.55
N VAL A 137 8.84 -5.30 25.66
CA VAL A 137 9.82 -4.22 25.65
C VAL A 137 11.08 -4.77 24.97
N GLU A 138 11.27 -4.44 23.70
CA GLU A 138 12.54 -4.69 23.02
C GLU A 138 13.58 -3.78 23.66
N MET A 139 14.50 -4.35 24.40
CA MET A 139 15.56 -3.63 25.10
C MET A 139 16.85 -3.53 24.27
N ASP A 140 16.94 -4.28 23.17
CA ASP A 140 18.10 -4.22 22.29
C ASP A 140 17.91 -3.19 21.17
N LEU A 141 18.58 -2.06 21.34
CA LEU A 141 18.61 -0.99 20.32
C LEU A 141 19.14 -1.49 18.97
N SER A 142 19.98 -2.52 18.95
CA SER A 142 20.55 -3.09 17.72
C SER A 142 19.46 -3.73 16.86
N SER A 143 18.54 -4.50 17.48
CA SER A 143 17.37 -5.08 16.81
C SER A 143 16.47 -4.01 16.22
N ILE A 144 16.21 -2.93 16.98
CA ILE A 144 15.41 -1.79 16.49
C ILE A 144 16.13 -1.11 15.33
N CYS A 145 17.42 -0.89 15.41
CA CYS A 145 18.21 -0.29 14.35
C CYS A 145 18.26 -1.16 13.08
N GLU A 146 18.27 -2.50 13.24
CA GLU A 146 18.20 -3.42 12.09
C GLU A 146 16.83 -3.37 11.41
N ASP A 147 15.76 -3.32 12.17
CA ASP A 147 14.38 -3.18 11.64
C ASP A 147 14.17 -1.84 10.92
N LEU A 148 14.80 -0.77 11.42
CA LEU A 148 14.77 0.56 10.79
C LEU A 148 15.65 0.67 9.54
N ARG A 149 16.54 -0.28 9.25
CA ARG A 149 17.36 -0.27 8.04
C ARG A 149 16.53 -0.68 6.84
N GLU A 150 16.68 0.06 5.76
CA GLU A 150 16.14 -0.38 4.46
C GLU A 150 16.76 -1.73 4.08
N SER A 151 15.92 -2.75 3.93
CA SER A 151 16.30 -4.13 3.59
C SER A 151 16.86 -4.25 2.16
N ILE A 152 16.61 -3.26 1.30
CA ILE A 152 17.09 -3.20 -0.09
C ILE A 152 17.75 -1.85 -0.30
N GLN A 153 18.92 -1.82 -0.96
CA GLN A 153 19.53 -0.58 -1.42
C GLN A 153 18.68 0.02 -2.57
N VAL A 154 17.62 0.72 -2.21
CA VAL A 154 16.80 1.47 -3.16
C VAL A 154 17.63 2.62 -3.70
N LYS A 155 17.84 2.65 -5.02
CA LYS A 155 18.46 3.77 -5.72
C LYS A 155 17.39 4.83 -6.00
N GLY A 156 17.72 6.11 -5.79
CA GLY A 156 16.83 7.23 -6.09
C GLY A 156 16.01 7.73 -4.92
N ALA A 157 14.97 8.52 -5.19
CA ALA A 157 14.17 9.19 -4.18
C ALA A 157 13.28 8.22 -3.39
N TYR A 158 12.97 8.60 -2.15
CA TYR A 158 11.99 7.90 -1.34
C TYR A 158 10.56 8.21 -1.83
N PHE A 159 9.87 7.20 -2.33
CA PHE A 159 8.48 7.34 -2.76
C PHE A 159 7.54 6.90 -1.66
N CYS A 160 6.58 7.76 -1.30
CA CYS A 160 5.64 7.48 -0.23
C CYS A 160 4.24 8.00 -0.54
N ASP A 161 3.24 7.58 0.22
CA ASP A 161 1.92 8.18 0.17
C ASP A 161 1.94 9.63 0.69
N TYR A 162 0.91 10.40 0.32
CA TYR A 162 0.85 11.83 0.68
C TYR A 162 0.75 12.07 2.19
N GLN A 163 0.22 11.12 2.96
CA GLN A 163 0.15 11.25 4.41
C GLN A 163 1.53 11.10 5.06
N VAL A 164 2.34 10.16 4.58
CA VAL A 164 3.75 9.99 4.99
C VAL A 164 4.56 11.21 4.57
N PHE A 165 4.37 11.69 3.33
CA PHE A 165 4.99 12.94 2.86
C PHE A 165 4.69 14.13 3.80
N LYS A 166 3.44 14.31 4.21
CA LYS A 166 3.05 15.36 5.18
C LYS A 166 3.76 15.20 6.52
N ASN A 167 3.92 13.99 7.00
CA ASN A 167 4.62 13.73 8.26
C ASN A 167 6.10 14.10 8.16
N ILE A 168 6.76 13.68 7.06
CA ILE A 168 8.17 14.04 6.80
C ILE A 168 8.30 15.57 6.65
N TYR A 169 7.41 16.21 5.89
CA TYR A 169 7.35 17.66 5.74
C TYR A 169 7.30 18.37 7.10
N ARG A 170 6.40 17.93 8.00
CA ARG A 170 6.24 18.53 9.34
C ARG A 170 7.49 18.36 10.19
N VAL A 171 8.15 17.20 10.13
CA VAL A 171 9.42 16.96 10.84
C VAL A 171 10.51 17.89 10.31
N GLN A 172 10.63 18.01 9.00
CA GLN A 172 11.60 18.87 8.34
C GLN A 172 11.33 20.37 8.67
N ALA A 173 10.07 20.81 8.60
CA ALA A 173 9.70 22.18 8.94
C ALA A 173 10.06 22.58 10.38
N ARG A 174 9.92 21.63 11.33
CA ARG A 174 10.36 21.85 12.73
C ARG A 174 11.89 21.90 12.86
N SER A 175 12.62 21.23 12.00
CA SER A 175 14.08 21.18 12.07
C SER A 175 14.75 22.39 11.45
N ILE A 176 14.13 23.06 10.47
CA ILE A 176 14.69 24.20 9.75
C ILE A 176 15.07 25.35 10.68
N SER A 177 14.21 25.71 11.64
CA SER A 177 14.45 26.80 12.59
C SER A 177 15.71 26.57 13.44
N ARG A 178 16.10 25.32 13.65
CA ARG A 178 17.27 24.93 14.44
C ARG A 178 18.52 24.72 13.58
N THR A 179 18.36 24.16 12.38
CA THR A 179 19.49 23.75 11.52
C THR A 179 19.88 24.80 10.49
N GLY A 180 18.98 25.76 10.19
CA GLY A 180 19.16 26.75 9.13
C GLY A 180 19.24 26.14 7.71
N GLN A 181 18.87 24.87 7.54
CA GLN A 181 18.95 24.20 6.25
C GLN A 181 17.86 24.70 5.31
N SER A 182 18.21 24.92 4.04
CA SER A 182 17.27 25.25 2.99
C SER A 182 16.62 24.00 2.45
N ILE A 183 15.29 23.96 2.40
CA ILE A 183 14.49 22.85 1.83
C ILE A 183 13.50 23.44 0.84
N HIS A 184 13.35 22.83 -0.32
CA HIS A 184 12.38 23.28 -1.32
C HIS A 184 11.36 22.17 -1.62
N VAL A 185 10.12 22.59 -1.83
CA VAL A 185 9.03 21.73 -2.29
C VAL A 185 8.71 22.10 -3.72
N VAL A 186 8.65 21.10 -4.57
CA VAL A 186 8.35 21.22 -5.99
C VAL A 186 7.04 20.51 -6.28
N LEU A 187 6.06 21.23 -6.84
CA LEU A 187 4.84 20.65 -7.38
C LEU A 187 5.00 20.52 -8.89
N MET A 188 4.83 19.32 -9.41
CA MET A 188 4.84 19.02 -10.85
C MET A 188 3.45 18.59 -11.28
N THR A 189 2.84 19.36 -12.20
CA THR A 189 1.50 19.12 -12.71
C THR A 189 1.56 18.73 -14.17
N VAL A 190 1.09 17.54 -14.52
CA VAL A 190 0.93 17.10 -15.91
C VAL A 190 -0.30 17.75 -16.49
N LEU A 191 -0.12 18.52 -17.58
CA LEU A 191 -1.19 19.25 -18.24
C LEU A 191 -1.70 18.47 -19.45
N ASN A 192 -3.01 18.38 -19.56
CA ASN A 192 -3.67 17.92 -20.76
C ASN A 192 -4.20 19.17 -21.49
N GLU A 193 -3.29 19.91 -22.17
CA GLU A 193 -3.68 21.07 -22.94
C GLU A 193 -4.63 20.66 -24.07
N ASN A 194 -5.77 21.33 -24.11
CA ASN A 194 -6.84 21.15 -25.09
C ASN A 194 -7.68 19.86 -24.98
N GLY A 195 -7.51 19.05 -23.92
CA GLY A 195 -8.29 17.80 -23.77
C GLY A 195 -8.05 16.75 -24.86
N LEU A 196 -6.95 16.89 -25.62
CA LEU A 196 -6.64 16.03 -26.78
C LEU A 196 -5.97 14.69 -26.41
N ALA A 197 -5.36 14.60 -25.22
CA ALA A 197 -4.78 13.35 -24.76
C ALA A 197 -5.85 12.42 -24.19
N ASP A 198 -5.90 11.19 -24.68
CA ASP A 198 -6.74 10.15 -24.15
C ASP A 198 -6.25 9.70 -22.75
N GLU A 199 -7.11 9.03 -22.00
CA GLU A 199 -6.80 8.56 -20.64
C GLU A 199 -5.54 7.68 -20.60
N LYS A 200 -5.32 6.88 -21.64
CA LYS A 200 -4.15 6.00 -21.78
C LYS A 200 -2.85 6.81 -21.92
N THR A 201 -2.87 7.89 -22.68
CA THR A 201 -1.71 8.79 -22.86
C THR A 201 -1.41 9.54 -21.55
N ILE A 202 -2.43 10.01 -20.83
CA ILE A 202 -2.26 10.66 -19.53
C ILE A 202 -1.63 9.70 -18.54
N ARG A 203 -2.15 8.48 -18.43
CA ARG A 203 -1.62 7.45 -17.53
C ARG A 203 -0.17 7.11 -17.85
N ARG A 204 0.15 6.91 -19.14
CA ARG A 204 1.51 6.67 -19.59
C ARG A 204 2.45 7.83 -19.23
N GLY A 205 2.01 9.08 -19.42
CA GLY A 205 2.79 10.26 -19.06
C GLY A 205 3.06 10.36 -17.55
N LEU A 206 2.08 10.01 -16.72
CA LEU A 206 2.26 9.97 -15.28
C LEU A 206 3.24 8.87 -14.84
N ASP A 207 3.14 7.67 -15.42
CA ASP A 207 4.07 6.56 -15.13
C ASP A 207 5.50 6.92 -15.57
N GLU A 208 5.68 7.56 -16.72
CA GLU A 208 6.98 8.06 -17.18
C GLU A 208 7.55 9.10 -16.23
N LEU A 209 6.77 10.11 -15.84
CA LEU A 209 7.21 11.14 -14.90
C LEU A 209 7.60 10.53 -13.56
N ARG A 210 6.80 9.60 -13.04
CA ARG A 210 7.13 8.86 -11.81
C ARG A 210 8.48 8.15 -11.92
N ASN A 211 8.72 7.42 -13.00
CA ASN A 211 9.96 6.68 -13.21
C ASN A 211 11.17 7.62 -13.31
N ILE A 212 11.02 8.77 -13.98
CA ILE A 212 12.06 9.80 -14.07
C ILE A 212 12.36 10.37 -12.68
N LEU A 213 11.33 10.72 -11.90
CA LEU A 213 11.48 11.22 -10.53
C LEU A 213 12.27 10.23 -9.68
N LEU A 214 11.86 8.97 -9.65
CA LEU A 214 12.48 7.94 -8.82
C LEU A 214 13.92 7.62 -9.23
N SER A 215 14.23 7.65 -10.52
CA SER A 215 15.56 7.30 -11.02
C SER A 215 16.56 8.48 -11.04
N SER A 216 16.07 9.72 -11.09
CA SER A 216 16.93 10.91 -11.30
C SER A 216 17.15 11.74 -10.04
N LEU A 217 16.33 11.56 -9.02
CA LEU A 217 16.46 12.23 -7.73
C LEU A 217 17.37 11.46 -6.78
N ARG A 218 17.85 12.15 -5.73
CA ARG A 218 18.77 11.59 -4.74
C ARG A 218 18.01 10.75 -3.71
N ARG A 219 18.70 9.86 -3.03
CA ARG A 219 18.15 8.99 -1.98
C ARG A 219 17.50 9.75 -0.82
N GLY A 220 17.94 10.97 -0.53
CA GLY A 220 17.35 11.82 0.51
C GLY A 220 16.15 12.65 0.05
N ASP A 221 15.85 12.68 -1.25
CA ASP A 221 14.69 13.39 -1.77
C ASP A 221 13.42 12.54 -1.57
N VAL A 222 12.29 13.21 -1.36
CA VAL A 222 11.01 12.54 -1.09
C VAL A 222 10.01 12.90 -2.18
N VAL A 223 9.32 11.89 -2.70
CA VAL A 223 8.32 12.03 -3.77
C VAL A 223 7.00 11.43 -3.32
N SER A 224 5.90 12.10 -3.64
CA SER A 224 4.56 11.57 -3.43
C SER A 224 3.64 11.95 -4.58
N ALA A 225 2.69 11.08 -4.92
CA ALA A 225 1.54 11.46 -5.73
C ALA A 225 0.61 12.34 -4.88
N PHE A 226 0.28 13.53 -5.40
CA PHE A 226 -0.64 14.46 -4.74
C PHE A 226 -2.07 14.35 -5.26
N SER A 227 -2.21 14.17 -6.56
CA SER A 227 -3.50 13.97 -7.25
C SER A 227 -3.33 13.06 -8.47
N ALA A 228 -4.40 12.83 -9.20
CA ALA A 228 -4.39 12.04 -10.43
C ALA A 228 -3.49 12.62 -11.55
N SER A 229 -3.01 13.86 -11.42
CA SER A 229 -2.15 14.53 -12.42
C SER A 229 -0.94 15.24 -11.81
N GLN A 230 -0.67 15.06 -10.51
CA GLN A 230 0.34 15.84 -9.80
C GLN A 230 1.24 15.00 -8.92
N PHE A 231 2.53 15.32 -8.96
CA PHE A 231 3.52 14.85 -8.00
C PHE A 231 4.04 16.01 -7.17
N VAL A 232 4.26 15.76 -5.89
CA VAL A 232 4.96 16.66 -4.98
C VAL A 232 6.31 16.06 -4.60
N VAL A 233 7.35 16.89 -4.69
CA VAL A 233 8.73 16.50 -4.40
C VAL A 233 9.28 17.40 -3.30
N MET A 234 9.98 16.86 -2.33
CA MET A 234 10.73 17.60 -1.34
C MET A 234 12.22 17.38 -1.54
N LEU A 235 12.95 18.48 -1.66
CA LEU A 235 14.38 18.52 -1.91
C LEU A 235 15.09 19.10 -0.66
N PRO A 236 15.56 18.26 0.27
CA PRO A 236 16.32 18.71 1.43
C PRO A 236 17.69 19.27 1.04
N MET A 237 18.19 20.21 1.83
CA MET A 237 19.53 20.81 1.66
C MET A 237 19.77 21.35 0.23
N THR A 238 18.80 22.05 -0.32
CA THR A 238 18.80 22.53 -1.71
C THR A 238 18.45 24.01 -1.74
N THR A 239 19.22 24.85 -2.44
CA THR A 239 18.86 26.26 -2.69
C THR A 239 17.81 26.36 -3.78
N LEU A 240 17.21 27.54 -3.96
CA LEU A 240 16.21 27.76 -5.02
C LEU A 240 16.80 27.49 -6.41
N GLU A 241 18.01 27.97 -6.68
CA GLU A 241 18.70 27.75 -7.95
C GLU A 241 18.96 26.26 -8.20
N GLN A 242 19.37 25.53 -7.17
CA GLN A 242 19.59 24.09 -7.27
C GLN A 242 18.27 23.34 -7.48
N ALA A 243 17.18 23.74 -6.81
CA ALA A 243 15.87 23.16 -7.02
C ALA A 243 15.36 23.39 -8.45
N GLN A 244 15.61 24.59 -9.02
CA GLN A 244 15.30 24.91 -10.41
C GLN A 244 16.11 24.02 -11.37
N MET A 245 17.43 23.91 -11.17
CA MET A 245 18.28 23.02 -11.98
C MET A 245 17.84 21.55 -11.94
N VAL A 246 17.37 21.08 -10.78
CA VAL A 246 16.83 19.72 -10.64
C VAL A 246 15.54 19.60 -11.45
N ALA A 247 14.64 20.57 -11.34
CA ALA A 247 13.38 20.56 -12.11
C ALA A 247 13.65 20.59 -13.62
N ASP A 248 14.53 21.47 -14.11
CA ASP A 248 14.88 21.58 -15.53
C ASP A 248 15.45 20.25 -16.05
N ARG A 249 16.38 19.63 -15.33
CA ARG A 249 16.94 18.31 -15.66
C ARG A 249 15.89 17.18 -15.71
N LEU A 250 14.84 17.25 -14.88
CA LEU A 250 13.74 16.29 -14.91
C LEU A 250 12.88 16.51 -16.15
N LEU A 251 12.59 17.78 -16.48
CA LEU A 251 11.83 18.16 -17.67
C LEU A 251 12.54 17.81 -18.97
N GLU A 252 13.86 17.93 -19.03
CA GLU A 252 14.67 17.51 -20.20
C GLU A 252 14.52 16.01 -20.53
N LYS A 253 14.18 15.20 -19.55
CA LYS A 253 13.98 13.75 -19.74
C LYS A 253 12.54 13.36 -20.03
N TYR A 254 11.60 14.28 -19.80
CA TYR A 254 10.19 14.01 -19.94
C TYR A 254 9.64 14.60 -21.23
N HIS A 255 8.99 13.76 -22.06
CA HIS A 255 8.62 14.15 -23.42
C HIS A 255 7.15 13.84 -23.79
N THR A 256 6.39 13.20 -22.89
CA THR A 256 5.06 12.69 -23.24
C THR A 256 3.98 13.78 -23.24
N LEU A 257 3.96 14.65 -22.22
CA LEU A 257 2.97 15.73 -22.06
C LEU A 257 3.68 16.98 -21.49
N GLN A 258 2.98 18.11 -21.47
CA GLN A 258 3.51 19.28 -20.79
C GLN A 258 3.45 19.14 -19.28
N VAL A 259 4.46 19.64 -18.59
CA VAL A 259 4.54 19.65 -17.13
C VAL A 259 4.74 21.07 -16.63
N GLN A 260 3.80 21.55 -15.83
CA GLN A 260 3.96 22.81 -15.11
C GLN A 260 4.68 22.54 -13.78
N VAL A 261 5.70 23.34 -13.50
CA VAL A 261 6.48 23.24 -12.25
C VAL A 261 6.25 24.46 -11.39
N ASN A 262 6.03 24.26 -10.09
CA ASN A 262 5.96 25.30 -9.08
C ASN A 262 6.90 24.95 -7.93
N ILE A 263 7.82 25.85 -7.58
CA ILE A 263 8.84 25.64 -6.55
C ILE A 263 8.60 26.64 -5.42
N ARG A 264 8.60 26.15 -4.19
CA ARG A 264 8.50 26.98 -2.99
C ARG A 264 9.47 26.55 -1.92
N PRO A 265 10.07 27.48 -1.17
CA PRO A 265 10.82 27.13 0.03
C PRO A 265 9.87 26.55 1.07
N LEU A 266 10.36 25.59 1.82
CA LEU A 266 9.69 25.09 3.00
C LEU A 266 9.92 26.11 4.12
N THR A 267 8.84 26.69 4.63
CA THR A 267 8.89 27.66 5.74
C THR A 267 8.68 26.97 7.08
N PRO A 268 9.36 27.40 8.15
CA PRO A 268 9.05 26.95 9.50
C PRO A 268 7.58 27.22 9.83
N PHE A 269 6.99 26.37 10.68
CA PHE A 269 5.70 26.72 11.27
C PHE A 269 5.93 27.84 12.28
N GLU A 270 5.16 28.92 12.16
CA GLU A 270 5.05 29.97 13.17
C GLU A 270 4.37 29.46 14.45
#